data_3dd6062c29d7ecea074d48ccb8e6b2e5
#
_entry.id   3dd6062c29d7ecea074d48ccb8e6b2e5
#
_cell.length_a   1.000
_cell.length_b   1.000
_cell.length_c   1.000
_cell.angle_alpha   90.00
_cell.angle_beta   90.00
_cell.angle_gamma   90.00
#
_symmetry.space_group_name_H-M   'P 1'
#
loop_
_entity.id
_entity.type
_entity.pdbx_description
1 polymer ?
#
loop_
_entity_poly.entity_id
_entity_poly.type
_entity_poly.pdbx_seq_one_letter_code
_entity_poly.pdbx_strand_id
1 'polypeptide(L)'
;MSVIKWLDLNAEKTLASILLAAIVLLIFGNVFMRYVMNASLSWGEELTLWLFVWFVWLGVSYAFHTGDHVRITVLRNVLNERARLFVDAVIALLVLGFLLVLTFECIKLIMMPFVVNQTSVVLGLPIPILYASAPVGAGLAAIRVIQHLLRTLRLFAETNA
;
A
#
# COMPACT_ATOMS: atom_id res chain seq x y z
N MET A 1 -13.24 22.68 -5.19
CA MET A 1 -12.94 21.23 -5.10
C MET A 1 -13.58 20.73 -3.83
N SER A 2 -14.44 19.70 -3.89
CA SER A 2 -15.03 19.15 -2.67
C SER A 2 -13.93 18.50 -1.80
N VAL A 3 -14.03 18.63 -0.49
CA VAL A 3 -13.12 18.03 0.50
C VAL A 3 -12.92 16.53 0.23
N ILE A 4 -13.99 15.85 -0.24
CA ILE A 4 -13.96 14.43 -0.61
C ILE A 4 -13.02 14.16 -1.78
N LYS A 5 -12.98 14.99 -2.82
CA LYS A 5 -12.03 14.85 -3.95
C LYS A 5 -10.59 15.12 -3.53
N TRP A 6 -10.38 16.06 -2.61
CA TRP A 6 -9.04 16.35 -2.07
C TRP A 6 -8.53 15.18 -1.21
N LEU A 7 -9.40 14.60 -0.38
CA LEU A 7 -9.08 13.41 0.42
C LEU A 7 -8.77 12.21 -0.46
N ASP A 8 -9.56 11.95 -1.51
CA ASP A 8 -9.34 10.83 -2.44
C ASP A 8 -7.99 10.93 -3.18
N LEU A 9 -7.53 12.14 -3.48
CA LEU A 9 -6.29 12.39 -4.22
C LEU A 9 -5.04 12.47 -3.32
N ASN A 10 -5.18 12.92 -2.08
CA ASN A 10 -4.01 13.26 -1.24
C ASN A 10 -3.93 12.48 0.07
N ALA A 11 -4.98 11.77 0.49
CA ALA A 11 -5.00 11.09 1.79
C ALA A 11 -3.85 10.08 1.94
N GLU A 12 -3.65 9.21 0.95
CA GLU A 12 -2.60 8.20 0.96
C GLU A 12 -1.20 8.85 1.02
N LYS A 13 -0.98 9.88 0.19
CA LYS A 13 0.29 10.63 0.18
C LYS A 13 0.56 11.33 1.51
N THR A 14 -0.44 12.01 2.07
CA THR A 14 -0.30 12.75 3.32
C THR A 14 -0.05 11.79 4.48
N LEU A 15 -0.80 10.68 4.54
CA LEU A 15 -0.63 9.68 5.58
C LEU A 15 0.74 9.00 5.49
N ALA A 16 1.18 8.62 4.29
CA ALA A 16 2.51 8.08 4.07
C ALA A 16 3.61 9.07 4.48
N SER A 17 3.46 10.37 4.17
CA SER A 17 4.42 11.39 4.56
C SER A 17 4.51 11.57 6.09
N ILE A 18 3.37 11.51 6.78
CA ILE A 18 3.32 11.58 8.26
C ILE A 18 4.00 10.35 8.87
N LEU A 19 3.71 9.15 8.35
CA LEU A 19 4.35 7.91 8.82
C LEU A 19 5.86 7.95 8.60
N LEU A 20 6.30 8.40 7.43
CA LEU A 20 7.73 8.54 7.13
C LEU A 20 8.41 9.51 8.10
N ALA A 21 7.81 10.68 8.35
CA ALA A 21 8.33 11.63 9.30
C ALA A 21 8.42 11.05 10.73
N ALA A 22 7.40 10.32 11.17
CA ALA A 22 7.41 9.63 12.47
C ALA A 22 8.51 8.57 12.54
N ILE A 23 8.70 7.76 11.48
CA ILE A 23 9.77 6.76 11.38
C ILE A 23 11.14 7.43 11.52
N VAL A 24 11.38 8.52 10.77
CA VAL A 24 12.66 9.24 10.81
C VAL A 24 12.94 9.82 12.21
N LEU A 25 11.92 10.40 12.85
CA LEU A 25 12.05 10.93 14.22
C LEU A 25 12.32 9.84 15.25
N LEU A 26 11.67 8.68 15.13
CA LEU A 26 11.90 7.53 16.01
C LEU A 26 13.31 6.96 15.85
N ILE A 27 13.78 6.79 14.61
CA ILE A 27 15.12 6.29 14.32
C ILE A 27 16.16 7.29 14.87
N PHE A 28 15.99 8.59 14.59
CA PHE A 28 16.89 9.63 15.09
C PHE A 28 16.93 9.64 16.63
N GLY A 29 15.75 9.62 17.26
CA GLY A 29 15.63 9.56 18.73
C GLY A 29 16.30 8.34 19.33
N ASN A 30 16.12 7.16 18.72
CA ASN A 30 16.73 5.91 19.18
C ASN A 30 18.26 5.95 19.05
N VAL A 31 18.78 6.47 17.93
CA VAL A 31 20.21 6.66 17.72
C VAL A 31 20.78 7.65 18.77
N PHE A 32 20.11 8.78 18.98
CA PHE A 32 20.53 9.76 20.00
C PHE A 32 20.56 9.13 21.41
N MET A 33 19.49 8.45 21.81
CA MET A 33 19.42 7.78 23.12
C MET A 33 20.50 6.71 23.29
N ARG A 34 20.79 5.94 22.24
CA ARG A 34 21.82 4.90 22.28
C ARG A 34 23.23 5.46 22.45
N TYR A 35 23.58 6.52 21.69
CA TYR A 35 24.96 7.01 21.67
C TYR A 35 25.24 8.15 22.66
N VAL A 36 24.25 8.96 23.03
CA VAL A 36 24.41 10.08 23.95
C VAL A 36 24.03 9.68 25.38
N MET A 37 22.94 8.92 25.53
CA MET A 37 22.39 8.55 26.85
C MET A 37 22.80 7.13 27.29
N ASN A 38 23.48 6.37 26.42
CA ASN A 38 23.79 4.95 26.62
C ASN A 38 22.55 4.10 27.01
N ALA A 39 21.37 4.50 26.53
CA ALA A 39 20.08 3.86 26.79
C ALA A 39 19.37 3.56 25.46
N SER A 40 19.29 2.28 25.07
CA SER A 40 18.57 1.87 23.88
C SER A 40 17.07 1.81 24.15
N LEU A 41 16.25 2.35 23.21
CA LEU A 41 14.80 2.32 23.27
C LEU A 41 14.27 1.11 22.48
N SER A 42 14.18 -0.05 23.10
CA SER A 42 13.69 -1.29 22.45
C SER A 42 12.29 -1.10 21.86
N TRP A 43 11.41 -0.39 22.56
CA TRP A 43 10.07 -0.08 22.08
C TRP A 43 10.08 0.83 20.83
N GLY A 44 11.07 1.71 20.72
CA GLY A 44 11.23 2.60 19.56
C GLY A 44 11.63 1.84 18.30
N GLU A 45 12.46 0.81 18.44
CA GLU A 45 12.83 -0.07 17.33
C GLU A 45 11.60 -0.86 16.82
N GLU A 46 10.85 -1.47 17.71
CA GLU A 46 9.67 -2.23 17.33
C GLU A 46 8.58 -1.34 16.74
N LEU A 47 8.30 -0.18 17.34
CA LEU A 47 7.33 0.77 16.81
C LEU A 47 7.72 1.26 15.41
N THR A 48 9.01 1.50 15.16
CA THR A 48 9.52 1.87 13.85
C THR A 48 9.21 0.80 12.79
N LEU A 49 9.41 -0.49 13.12
CA LEU A 49 9.07 -1.59 12.22
C LEU A 49 7.57 -1.65 11.93
N TRP A 50 6.73 -1.43 12.92
CA TRP A 50 5.27 -1.43 12.76
C TRP A 50 4.81 -0.29 11.83
N LEU A 51 5.30 0.92 12.06
CA LEU A 51 5.01 2.07 11.20
C LEU A 51 5.54 1.87 9.78
N PHE A 52 6.72 1.24 9.66
CA PHE A 52 7.32 0.97 8.34
C PHE A 52 6.47 0.00 7.52
N VAL A 53 5.92 -1.06 8.12
CA VAL A 53 5.04 -2.00 7.41
C VAL A 53 3.76 -1.29 6.94
N TRP A 54 3.14 -0.45 7.76
CA TRP A 54 1.99 0.37 7.37
C TRP A 54 2.35 1.36 6.26
N PHE A 55 3.51 2.01 6.36
CA PHE A 55 4.02 2.94 5.34
C PHE A 55 4.20 2.25 3.98
N VAL A 56 4.80 1.04 3.96
CA VAL A 56 5.01 0.28 2.72
C VAL A 56 3.67 -0.05 2.05
N TRP A 57 2.69 -0.54 2.79
CA TRP A 57 1.39 -0.90 2.23
C TRP A 57 0.60 0.31 1.70
N LEU A 58 0.67 1.45 2.39
CA LEU A 58 0.10 2.71 1.89
C LEU A 58 0.85 3.20 0.65
N GLY A 59 2.17 3.05 0.62
CA GLY A 59 3.00 3.37 -0.54
C GLY A 59 2.63 2.52 -1.76
N VAL A 60 2.38 1.23 -1.59
CA VAL A 60 1.88 0.34 -2.65
C VAL A 60 0.55 0.85 -3.20
N SER A 61 -0.42 1.18 -2.33
CA SER A 61 -1.71 1.74 -2.77
C SER A 61 -1.53 3.05 -3.54
N TYR A 62 -0.71 3.96 -3.03
CA TYR A 62 -0.41 5.23 -3.69
C TYR A 62 0.25 5.06 -5.06
N ALA A 63 1.14 4.09 -5.22
CA ALA A 63 1.80 3.80 -6.49
C ALA A 63 0.80 3.30 -7.56
N PHE A 64 -0.22 2.54 -7.18
CA PHE A 64 -1.34 2.20 -8.07
C PHE A 64 -2.20 3.41 -8.42
N HIS A 65 -2.34 4.38 -7.51
CA HIS A 65 -3.05 5.63 -7.77
C HIS A 65 -2.38 6.49 -8.84
N THR A 66 -1.03 6.62 -8.80
CA THR A 66 -0.25 7.39 -9.79
C THR A 66 -0.15 6.69 -11.14
N GLY A 67 -0.47 5.40 -11.21
CA GLY A 67 -0.42 4.60 -12.43
C GLY A 67 1.01 4.23 -12.85
N ASP A 68 2.00 4.47 -12.02
CA ASP A 68 3.41 4.21 -12.36
C ASP A 68 3.77 2.71 -12.33
N HIS A 69 3.01 1.89 -11.60
CA HIS A 69 3.24 0.44 -11.52
C HIS A 69 2.86 -0.34 -12.78
N VAL A 70 1.97 0.18 -13.61
CA VAL A 70 1.42 -0.55 -14.77
C VAL A 70 2.02 -0.10 -16.10
N ARG A 71 2.89 0.92 -16.10
CA ARG A 71 3.47 1.47 -17.31
C ARG A 71 4.74 0.73 -17.75
N ILE A 72 4.59 -0.34 -18.50
CA ILE A 72 5.68 -0.89 -19.31
C ILE A 72 5.88 0.06 -20.50
N THR A 73 6.64 1.12 -20.29
CA THR A 73 6.91 2.18 -21.28
C THR A 73 7.53 1.64 -22.59
N VAL A 74 8.25 0.52 -22.51
CA VAL A 74 8.88 -0.14 -23.66
C VAL A 74 7.83 -0.72 -24.63
N LEU A 75 6.75 -1.32 -24.10
CA LEU A 75 5.67 -1.87 -24.91
C LEU A 75 4.82 -0.78 -25.58
N ARG A 76 4.79 0.41 -25.01
CA ARG A 76 3.96 1.53 -25.43
C ARG A 76 4.36 2.08 -26.80
N ASN A 77 5.63 1.98 -27.17
CA ASN A 77 6.18 2.52 -28.42
C ASN A 77 6.07 1.55 -29.61
N VAL A 78 5.73 0.27 -29.36
CA VAL A 78 5.70 -0.80 -30.37
C VAL A 78 4.26 -1.22 -30.72
N LEU A 79 3.30 -1.01 -29.83
CA LEU A 79 1.92 -1.49 -29.98
C LEU A 79 0.97 -0.39 -30.50
N ASN A 80 0.06 -0.79 -31.40
CA ASN A 80 -1.09 0.01 -31.80
C ASN A 80 -1.96 0.35 -30.58
N GLU A 81 -2.68 1.47 -30.62
CA GLU A 81 -3.50 1.97 -29.51
C GLU A 81 -4.49 0.94 -28.96
N ARG A 82 -5.15 0.18 -29.83
CA ARG A 82 -6.06 -0.91 -29.43
C ARG A 82 -5.35 -2.06 -28.70
N ALA A 83 -4.21 -2.49 -29.23
CA ALA A 83 -3.42 -3.56 -28.63
C ALA A 83 -2.88 -3.15 -27.26
N ARG A 84 -2.50 -1.89 -27.10
CA ARG A 84 -2.04 -1.32 -25.83
C ARG A 84 -3.15 -1.33 -24.78
N LEU A 85 -4.35 -0.83 -25.11
CA LEU A 85 -5.49 -0.82 -24.20
C LEU A 85 -5.88 -2.23 -23.77
N PHE A 86 -5.82 -3.20 -24.70
CA PHE A 86 -6.08 -4.61 -24.38
C PHE A 86 -5.05 -5.18 -23.40
N VAL A 87 -3.76 -4.94 -23.64
CA VAL A 87 -2.68 -5.39 -22.74
C VAL A 87 -2.81 -4.73 -21.36
N ASP A 88 -3.06 -3.43 -21.31
CA ASP A 88 -3.28 -2.70 -20.07
C ASP A 88 -4.47 -3.27 -19.26
N ALA A 89 -5.56 -3.64 -19.93
CA ALA A 89 -6.71 -4.28 -19.30
C ALA A 89 -6.38 -5.68 -18.75
N VAL A 90 -5.66 -6.50 -19.52
CA VAL A 90 -5.23 -7.84 -19.07
C VAL A 90 -4.31 -7.74 -17.86
N ILE A 91 -3.31 -6.85 -17.89
CA ILE A 91 -2.41 -6.63 -16.75
C ILE A 91 -3.21 -6.16 -15.53
N ALA A 92 -4.12 -5.21 -15.68
CA ALA A 92 -4.96 -4.74 -14.58
C ALA A 92 -5.81 -5.86 -13.97
N LEU A 93 -6.37 -6.76 -14.79
CA LEU A 93 -7.13 -7.93 -14.32
C LEU A 93 -6.24 -8.91 -13.54
N LEU A 94 -5.04 -9.21 -14.03
CA LEU A 94 -4.10 -10.10 -13.34
C LEU A 94 -3.66 -9.52 -11.99
N VAL A 95 -3.32 -8.23 -11.96
CA VAL A 95 -2.96 -7.53 -10.73
C VAL A 95 -4.13 -7.49 -9.75
N LEU A 96 -5.35 -7.21 -10.23
CA LEU A 96 -6.54 -7.22 -9.39
C LEU A 96 -6.79 -8.61 -8.80
N GLY A 97 -6.71 -9.67 -9.61
CA GLY A 97 -6.83 -11.04 -9.13
C GLY A 97 -5.81 -11.37 -8.04
N PHE A 98 -4.54 -10.99 -8.24
CA PHE A 98 -3.49 -11.18 -7.24
C PHE A 98 -3.80 -10.42 -5.93
N LEU A 99 -4.20 -9.13 -6.01
CA LEU A 99 -4.51 -8.31 -4.83
C LEU A 99 -5.71 -8.86 -4.05
N LEU A 100 -6.74 -9.37 -4.74
CA LEU A 100 -7.89 -9.98 -4.09
C LEU A 100 -7.53 -11.27 -3.37
N VAL A 101 -6.76 -12.17 -4.01
CA VAL A 101 -6.26 -13.39 -3.36
C VAL A 101 -5.39 -13.04 -2.17
N LEU A 102 -4.48 -12.09 -2.32
CA LEU A 102 -3.61 -11.62 -1.24
C LEU A 102 -4.41 -11.08 -0.05
N THR A 103 -5.40 -10.21 -0.32
CA THR A 103 -6.28 -9.67 0.72
C THR A 103 -7.01 -10.78 1.47
N PHE A 104 -7.55 -11.76 0.74
CA PHE A 104 -8.29 -12.88 1.33
C PHE A 104 -7.39 -13.77 2.21
N GLU A 105 -6.21 -14.14 1.72
CA GLU A 105 -5.26 -14.96 2.49
C GLU A 105 -4.69 -14.21 3.71
N CYS A 106 -4.46 -12.90 3.60
CA CYS A 106 -4.05 -12.09 4.76
C CYS A 106 -5.15 -12.01 5.82
N ILE A 107 -6.43 -11.89 5.43
CA ILE A 107 -7.55 -11.91 6.39
C ILE A 107 -7.63 -13.28 7.09
N LYS A 108 -7.49 -14.38 6.35
CA LYS A 108 -7.44 -15.72 6.96
C LYS A 108 -6.29 -15.86 7.95
N LEU A 109 -5.11 -15.35 7.59
CA LEU A 109 -3.93 -15.38 8.45
C LEU A 109 -4.20 -14.65 9.78
N ILE A 110 -4.81 -13.45 9.72
CA ILE A 110 -5.17 -12.68 10.91
C ILE A 110 -6.13 -13.44 11.81
N MET A 111 -7.09 -14.20 11.23
CA MET A 111 -8.08 -14.96 11.97
C MET A 111 -7.55 -16.25 12.57
N MET A 112 -6.32 -16.66 12.27
CA MET A 112 -5.74 -17.86 12.87
C MET A 112 -5.59 -17.69 14.39
N PRO A 113 -5.97 -18.69 15.21
CA PRO A 113 -5.90 -18.61 16.66
C PRO A 113 -4.50 -18.25 17.21
N PHE A 114 -3.47 -18.69 16.50
CA PHE A 114 -2.08 -18.35 16.81
C PHE A 114 -1.80 -16.85 16.68
N VAL A 115 -2.31 -16.19 15.63
CA VAL A 115 -2.09 -14.76 15.38
C VAL A 115 -2.97 -13.88 16.26
N VAL A 116 -4.26 -14.25 16.40
CA VAL A 116 -5.24 -13.46 17.18
C VAL A 116 -4.83 -13.30 18.64
N ASN A 117 -4.26 -14.35 19.23
CA ASN A 117 -3.87 -14.36 20.64
C ASN A 117 -2.43 -13.89 20.90
N GLN A 118 -1.70 -13.52 19.83
CA GLN A 118 -0.32 -13.08 19.96
C GLN A 118 -0.23 -11.57 20.21
N THR A 119 0.60 -11.22 21.20
CA THR A 119 0.96 -9.83 21.51
C THR A 119 2.45 -9.60 21.30
N SER A 120 2.80 -8.37 20.95
CA SER A 120 4.18 -7.93 20.85
C SER A 120 4.87 -8.05 22.23
N VAL A 121 6.11 -8.48 22.23
CA VAL A 121 6.89 -8.68 23.46
C VAL A 121 7.28 -7.35 24.11
N VAL A 122 7.52 -6.32 23.32
CA VAL A 122 8.05 -5.02 23.81
C VAL A 122 6.94 -3.97 23.92
N LEU A 123 6.08 -3.84 22.88
CA LEU A 123 4.98 -2.88 22.87
C LEU A 123 3.74 -3.37 23.62
N GLY A 124 3.58 -4.69 23.80
CA GLY A 124 2.36 -5.27 24.37
C GLY A 124 1.11 -5.14 23.49
N LEU A 125 1.25 -4.67 22.26
CA LEU A 125 0.15 -4.48 21.32
C LEU A 125 -0.23 -5.80 20.62
N PRO A 126 -1.52 -6.02 20.30
CA PRO A 126 -1.94 -7.20 19.55
C PRO A 126 -1.30 -7.26 18.15
N ILE A 127 -0.65 -8.36 17.83
CA ILE A 127 0.00 -8.59 16.52
C ILE A 127 -0.97 -8.48 15.34
N PRO A 128 -2.27 -8.84 15.43
CA PRO A 128 -3.23 -8.62 14.37
C PRO A 128 -3.26 -7.19 13.82
N ILE A 129 -2.95 -6.16 14.62
CA ILE A 129 -2.87 -4.76 14.16
C ILE A 129 -1.76 -4.57 13.14
N LEU A 130 -0.61 -5.22 13.32
CA LEU A 130 0.49 -5.20 12.37
C LEU A 130 0.11 -5.90 11.06
N TYR A 131 -0.45 -7.12 11.18
CA TYR A 131 -0.86 -7.90 10.00
C TYR A 131 -2.02 -7.26 9.24
N ALA A 132 -2.89 -6.48 9.89
CA ALA A 132 -4.00 -5.77 9.25
C ALA A 132 -3.53 -4.72 8.21
N SER A 133 -2.29 -4.26 8.28
CA SER A 133 -1.71 -3.34 7.29
C SER A 133 -1.76 -3.92 5.87
N ALA A 134 -1.49 -5.23 5.72
CA ALA A 134 -1.47 -5.91 4.43
C ALA A 134 -2.85 -5.96 3.74
N PRO A 135 -3.93 -6.48 4.35
CA PRO A 135 -5.24 -6.50 3.71
C PRO A 135 -5.84 -5.10 3.53
N VAL A 136 -5.54 -4.14 4.42
CA VAL A 136 -5.96 -2.75 4.25
C VAL A 136 -5.28 -2.12 3.04
N GLY A 137 -3.95 -2.21 2.95
CA GLY A 137 -3.20 -1.65 1.82
C GLY A 137 -3.50 -2.34 0.50
N ALA A 138 -3.58 -3.69 0.48
CA ALA A 138 -3.95 -4.44 -0.71
C ALA A 138 -5.40 -4.16 -1.16
N GLY A 139 -6.33 -3.99 -0.21
CA GLY A 139 -7.72 -3.60 -0.49
C GLY A 139 -7.81 -2.19 -1.11
N LEU A 140 -7.07 -1.22 -0.56
CA LEU A 140 -6.99 0.12 -1.15
C LEU A 140 -6.38 0.07 -2.55
N ALA A 141 -5.29 -0.67 -2.74
CA ALA A 141 -4.66 -0.87 -4.05
C ALA A 141 -5.64 -1.51 -5.05
N ALA A 142 -6.42 -2.52 -4.64
CA ALA A 142 -7.45 -3.15 -5.48
C ALA A 142 -8.50 -2.15 -5.95
N ILE A 143 -8.97 -1.26 -5.07
CA ILE A 143 -9.90 -0.17 -5.42
C ILE A 143 -9.28 0.74 -6.49
N ARG A 144 -7.98 1.09 -6.37
CA ARG A 144 -7.28 1.93 -7.36
C ARG A 144 -7.14 1.23 -8.72
N VAL A 145 -6.83 -0.07 -8.71
CA VAL A 145 -6.77 -0.88 -9.94
C VAL A 145 -8.15 -0.96 -10.62
N ILE A 146 -9.23 -1.13 -9.88
CA ILE A 146 -10.60 -1.10 -10.43
C ILE A 146 -10.91 0.27 -11.06
N GLN A 147 -10.58 1.37 -10.39
CA GLN A 147 -10.76 2.72 -10.93
C GLN A 147 -9.98 2.91 -12.23
N HIS A 148 -8.75 2.41 -12.29
CA HIS A 148 -7.93 2.45 -13.51
C HIS A 148 -8.54 1.60 -14.62
N LEU A 149 -8.95 0.38 -14.32
CA LEU A 149 -9.58 -0.54 -15.29
C LEU A 149 -10.85 0.06 -15.91
N LEU A 150 -11.71 0.65 -15.09
CA LEU A 150 -12.93 1.31 -15.56
C LEU A 150 -12.64 2.48 -16.51
N ARG A 151 -11.59 3.25 -16.24
CA ARG A 151 -11.13 4.33 -17.15
C ARG A 151 -10.63 3.77 -18.47
N THR A 152 -9.81 2.72 -18.42
CA THR A 152 -9.27 2.07 -19.63
C THR A 152 -10.39 1.49 -20.50
N LEU A 153 -11.37 0.83 -19.90
CA LEU A 153 -12.52 0.27 -20.63
C LEU A 153 -13.39 1.35 -21.29
N ARG A 154 -13.57 2.50 -20.64
CA ARG A 154 -14.30 3.63 -21.25
C ARG A 154 -13.58 4.16 -22.47
N LEU A 155 -12.26 4.36 -22.39
CA LEU A 155 -11.44 4.79 -23.52
C LEU A 155 -11.49 3.77 -24.68
N PHE A 156 -11.49 2.48 -24.37
CA PHE A 156 -11.62 1.42 -25.36
C PHE A 156 -12.97 1.47 -26.08
N ALA A 157 -14.06 1.75 -25.37
CA ALA A 157 -15.40 1.89 -25.95
C ALA A 157 -15.49 3.12 -26.88
N GLU A 158 -14.89 4.24 -26.49
CA GLU A 158 -14.85 5.47 -27.30
C GLU A 158 -14.02 5.30 -28.59
N THR A 159 -12.96 4.50 -28.56
CA THR A 159 -12.09 4.24 -29.76
C THR A 159 -12.77 3.30 -30.76
N ASN A 160 -13.80 2.56 -30.36
CA ASN A 160 -14.54 1.63 -31.21
C ASN A 160 -15.91 2.16 -31.67
N ALA A 161 -16.34 3.33 -31.20
CA ALA A 161 -17.55 4.03 -31.65
C ALA A 161 -17.22 5.06 -32.71
#